data_e089d082fa220bbaefe227b7f0d84d12
#
_entry.id   e089d082fa220bbaefe227b7f0d84d12
#
_cell.length_a   1.000
_cell.length_b   1.000
_cell.length_c   1.000
_cell.angle_alpha   90.00
_cell.angle_beta   90.00
_cell.angle_gamma   90.00
#
_symmetry.space_group_name_H-M   'P 1'
#
loop_
_entity.id
_entity.type
_entity.pdbx_description
1 polymer ?
#
loop_
_entity_poly.entity_id
_entity_poly.type
_entity_poly.pdbx_seq_one_letter_code
_entity_poly.pdbx_strand_id
1 'polypeptide(L)'
;MKRALITGITGQDGPLLAHLLLDKGYDVSALIRRTYGQPAARVRSKLPDVRLLEGDLRDSESLLGVIGAVDPHEVYNLAGFSSVGRSWEEAELATDVTGLGVLRLLEALRTHTRGEMGAVRFYQASSSEMFGQPLESPQNELTAFHPRSPYGVAKAFAHHMTINYRESYGAFACCGILYNHESPGRGADFVTRKITRAAARISLGLQDELVLGNIDVRRDWGHAEDYVRAMWLMLQADTPDDYVIATGETHSLRDLLALAFARVGIEDWSHLVRQDLGLFRPAEVTALVGDAGKARQLLKWAPTRSFAGTIEEMVDSDLMDVRAAELDS
;
A
#
# COMPACT_ATOMS: atom_id res chain seq x y z
N MET A 1 -24.03 -10.12 -9.78
CA MET A 1 -23.14 -9.34 -8.89
C MET A 1 -21.71 -9.75 -9.22
N LYS A 2 -20.77 -8.81 -9.39
CA LYS A 2 -19.34 -9.15 -9.56
C LYS A 2 -18.78 -9.62 -8.23
N ARG A 3 -17.93 -10.66 -8.25
CA ARG A 3 -17.20 -11.17 -7.09
C ARG A 3 -15.78 -10.67 -7.12
N ALA A 4 -15.31 -10.10 -6.02
CA ALA A 4 -13.93 -9.63 -5.85
C ALA A 4 -13.24 -10.39 -4.73
N LEU A 5 -11.97 -10.74 -4.95
CA LEU A 5 -11.08 -11.28 -3.93
C LEU A 5 -9.98 -10.27 -3.63
N ILE A 6 -9.86 -9.86 -2.36
CA ILE A 6 -8.81 -8.98 -1.88
C ILE A 6 -7.81 -9.79 -1.05
N THR A 7 -6.52 -9.70 -1.36
CA THR A 7 -5.47 -10.10 -0.43
C THR A 7 -4.95 -8.86 0.29
N GLY A 8 -4.48 -9.00 1.55
CA GLY A 8 -3.97 -7.84 2.31
C GLY A 8 -5.04 -6.97 2.97
N ILE A 9 -6.22 -7.52 3.27
CA ILE A 9 -7.35 -6.84 3.91
C ILE A 9 -7.02 -6.19 5.25
N THR A 10 -5.96 -6.63 5.94
CA THR A 10 -5.53 -6.09 7.24
C THR A 10 -4.60 -4.89 7.12
N GLY A 11 -4.16 -4.54 5.92
CA GLY A 11 -3.34 -3.35 5.62
C GLY A 11 -4.18 -2.07 5.57
N GLN A 12 -3.53 -0.97 5.15
CA GLN A 12 -4.19 0.33 4.96
C GLN A 12 -5.23 0.29 3.82
N ASP A 13 -4.81 -0.21 2.65
CA ASP A 13 -5.59 -0.10 1.42
C ASP A 13 -6.72 -1.13 1.34
N GLY A 14 -6.52 -2.29 1.98
CA GLY A 14 -7.51 -3.37 1.95
C GLY A 14 -8.91 -2.96 2.39
N PRO A 15 -9.09 -2.35 3.57
CA PRO A 15 -10.39 -1.87 4.03
C PRO A 15 -10.98 -0.78 3.14
N LEU A 16 -10.17 0.17 2.68
CA LEU A 16 -10.62 1.25 1.79
C LEU A 16 -11.12 0.71 0.44
N LEU A 17 -10.38 -0.25 -0.13
CA LEU A 17 -10.81 -0.92 -1.35
C LEU A 17 -12.07 -1.76 -1.13
N ALA A 18 -12.17 -2.46 0.00
CA ALA A 18 -13.37 -3.24 0.33
C ALA A 18 -14.62 -2.35 0.41
N HIS A 19 -14.56 -1.21 1.10
CA HIS A 19 -15.63 -0.23 1.13
C HIS A 19 -16.00 0.25 -0.28
N LEU A 20 -15.01 0.67 -1.08
CA LEU A 20 -15.22 1.11 -2.46
C LEU A 20 -15.95 0.04 -3.30
N LEU A 21 -15.57 -1.23 -3.17
CA LEU A 21 -16.17 -2.33 -3.94
C LEU A 21 -17.58 -2.66 -3.44
N LEU A 22 -17.82 -2.66 -2.14
CA LEU A 22 -19.17 -2.84 -1.56
C LEU A 22 -20.11 -1.74 -2.02
N ASP A 23 -19.68 -0.48 -2.00
CA ASP A 23 -20.48 0.67 -2.49
C ASP A 23 -20.81 0.55 -3.98
N LYS A 24 -19.96 -0.14 -4.75
CA LYS A 24 -20.20 -0.45 -6.17
C LYS A 24 -21.04 -1.73 -6.39
N GLY A 25 -21.50 -2.36 -5.33
CA GLY A 25 -22.36 -3.55 -5.39
C GLY A 25 -21.64 -4.85 -5.70
N TYR A 26 -20.35 -4.97 -5.35
CA TYR A 26 -19.62 -6.23 -5.45
C TYR A 26 -19.93 -7.15 -4.26
N ASP A 27 -19.83 -8.45 -4.50
CA ASP A 27 -19.66 -9.46 -3.46
C ASP A 27 -18.17 -9.55 -3.14
N VAL A 28 -17.78 -9.11 -1.94
CA VAL A 28 -16.37 -8.94 -1.56
C VAL A 28 -15.95 -10.04 -0.62
N SER A 29 -14.93 -10.79 -1.05
CA SER A 29 -14.22 -11.76 -0.23
C SER A 29 -12.80 -11.32 0.02
N ALA A 30 -12.22 -11.68 1.15
CA ALA A 30 -10.85 -11.35 1.45
C ALA A 30 -10.07 -12.54 2.04
N LEU A 31 -8.84 -12.70 1.56
CA LEU A 31 -7.88 -13.66 2.10
C LEU A 31 -7.26 -13.08 3.37
N ILE A 32 -7.32 -13.86 4.45
CA ILE A 32 -6.69 -13.54 5.72
C ILE A 32 -5.82 -14.70 6.18
N ARG A 33 -4.64 -14.40 6.71
CA ARG A 33 -3.78 -15.43 7.27
C ARG A 33 -4.40 -16.00 8.54
N ARG A 34 -4.22 -17.29 8.76
CA ARG A 34 -4.57 -17.96 10.02
C ARG A 34 -3.70 -17.41 11.14
N THR A 35 -4.16 -16.33 11.76
CA THR A 35 -3.52 -15.77 12.96
C THR A 35 -4.45 -16.00 14.14
N TYR A 36 -3.90 -16.58 15.20
CA TYR A 36 -4.62 -16.63 16.47
C TYR A 36 -4.78 -15.20 17.00
N GLY A 37 -6.00 -14.66 16.99
CA GLY A 37 -6.33 -13.43 17.69
C GLY A 37 -6.86 -12.28 16.83
N GLN A 38 -6.59 -11.07 17.25
CA GLN A 38 -7.23 -9.78 16.96
C GLN A 38 -7.38 -9.32 15.48
N PRO A 39 -6.49 -9.63 14.50
CA PRO A 39 -6.65 -9.04 13.16
C PRO A 39 -7.96 -9.41 12.47
N ALA A 40 -8.36 -10.68 12.53
CA ALA A 40 -9.61 -11.13 11.90
C ALA A 40 -10.86 -10.54 12.58
N ALA A 41 -10.86 -10.45 13.91
CA ALA A 41 -11.95 -9.84 14.68
C ALA A 41 -12.09 -8.35 14.35
N ARG A 42 -10.96 -7.63 14.26
CA ARG A 42 -10.93 -6.21 13.87
C ARG A 42 -11.47 -5.98 12.46
N VAL A 43 -11.12 -6.85 11.51
CA VAL A 43 -11.67 -6.75 10.15
C VAL A 43 -13.18 -7.01 10.17
N ARG A 44 -13.64 -8.09 10.83
CA ARG A 44 -15.07 -8.40 10.92
C ARG A 44 -15.91 -7.28 11.56
N SER A 45 -15.38 -6.60 12.57
CA SER A 45 -16.10 -5.49 13.20
C SER A 45 -16.22 -4.25 12.31
N LYS A 46 -15.21 -4.00 11.45
CA LYS A 46 -15.20 -2.83 10.56
C LYS A 46 -15.83 -3.10 9.19
N LEU A 47 -15.81 -4.36 8.74
CA LEU A 47 -16.23 -4.79 7.42
C LEU A 47 -17.13 -6.06 7.55
N PRO A 48 -18.30 -5.96 8.17
CA PRO A 48 -19.17 -7.13 8.43
C PRO A 48 -19.65 -7.82 7.16
N ASP A 49 -19.75 -7.09 6.05
CA ASP A 49 -20.22 -7.58 4.75
C ASP A 49 -19.12 -8.24 3.91
N VAL A 50 -17.87 -8.25 4.39
CA VAL A 50 -16.74 -8.92 3.72
C VAL A 50 -16.61 -10.35 4.20
N ARG A 51 -16.67 -11.31 3.27
CA ARG A 51 -16.43 -12.72 3.55
C ARG A 51 -14.95 -12.99 3.74
N LEU A 52 -14.52 -13.39 4.94
CA LEU A 52 -13.12 -13.73 5.23
C LEU A 52 -12.86 -15.22 5.01
N LEU A 53 -11.82 -15.53 4.22
CA LEU A 53 -11.33 -16.90 3.97
C LEU A 53 -9.88 -17.01 4.43
N GLU A 54 -9.55 -18.12 5.09
CA GLU A 54 -8.19 -18.40 5.54
C GLU A 54 -7.31 -18.88 4.39
N GLY A 55 -6.11 -18.29 4.28
CA GLY A 55 -5.08 -18.70 3.32
C GLY A 55 -3.78 -17.91 3.52
N ASP A 56 -2.70 -18.36 2.90
CA ASP A 56 -1.37 -17.74 2.97
C ASP A 56 -0.75 -17.68 1.56
N LEU A 57 -0.15 -16.56 1.19
CA LEU A 57 0.58 -16.41 -0.09
C LEU A 57 1.75 -17.38 -0.24
N ARG A 58 2.19 -18.01 0.84
CA ARG A 58 3.24 -19.03 0.85
C ARG A 58 2.71 -20.46 0.66
N ASP A 59 1.40 -20.63 0.65
CA ASP A 59 0.71 -21.92 0.54
C ASP A 59 -0.18 -21.97 -0.69
N SER A 60 0.33 -22.60 -1.76
CA SER A 60 -0.36 -22.72 -3.05
C SER A 60 -1.69 -23.48 -2.95
N GLU A 61 -1.80 -24.46 -2.07
CA GLU A 61 -3.02 -25.26 -1.90
C GLU A 61 -4.12 -24.40 -1.26
N SER A 62 -3.78 -23.62 -0.22
CA SER A 62 -4.71 -22.70 0.40
C SER A 62 -5.20 -21.63 -0.57
N LEU A 63 -4.31 -21.11 -1.43
CA LEU A 63 -4.68 -20.12 -2.45
C LEU A 63 -5.67 -20.69 -3.47
N LEU A 64 -5.40 -21.92 -3.97
CA LEU A 64 -6.31 -22.59 -4.91
C LEU A 64 -7.68 -22.84 -4.26
N GLY A 65 -7.70 -23.25 -3.00
CA GLY A 65 -8.93 -23.45 -2.23
C GLY A 65 -9.74 -22.16 -2.08
N VAL A 66 -9.08 -21.04 -1.73
CA VAL A 66 -9.73 -19.73 -1.61
C VAL A 66 -10.28 -19.25 -2.95
N ILE A 67 -9.48 -19.34 -4.03
CA ILE A 67 -9.91 -18.93 -5.37
C ILE A 67 -11.10 -19.78 -5.82
N GLY A 68 -11.06 -21.09 -5.61
CA GLY A 68 -12.18 -21.99 -5.93
C GLY A 68 -13.45 -21.70 -5.13
N ALA A 69 -13.33 -21.31 -3.86
CA ALA A 69 -14.47 -20.98 -3.00
C ALA A 69 -15.12 -19.63 -3.32
N VAL A 70 -14.35 -18.67 -3.90
CA VAL A 70 -14.81 -17.33 -4.28
C VAL A 70 -15.28 -17.31 -5.74
N ASP A 71 -14.58 -18.02 -6.62
CA ASP A 71 -14.74 -17.97 -8.08
C ASP A 71 -14.79 -16.51 -8.57
N PRO A 72 -13.67 -15.73 -8.36
CA PRO A 72 -13.66 -14.29 -8.49
C PRO A 72 -13.68 -13.84 -9.95
N HIS A 73 -14.34 -12.70 -10.22
CA HIS A 73 -14.20 -11.97 -11.48
C HIS A 73 -13.02 -11.00 -11.46
N GLU A 74 -12.68 -10.51 -10.26
CA GLU A 74 -11.59 -9.56 -10.03
C GLU A 74 -10.79 -9.97 -8.80
N VAL A 75 -9.45 -9.95 -8.91
CA VAL A 75 -8.53 -10.22 -7.80
C VAL A 75 -7.63 -9.02 -7.61
N TYR A 76 -7.61 -8.49 -6.39
CA TYR A 76 -6.77 -7.38 -5.98
C TYR A 76 -5.69 -7.88 -5.02
N ASN A 77 -4.46 -8.01 -5.53
CA ASN A 77 -3.33 -8.45 -4.72
C ASN A 77 -2.62 -7.27 -4.05
N LEU A 78 -3.03 -6.97 -2.82
CA LEU A 78 -2.42 -5.94 -1.96
C LEU A 78 -1.51 -6.53 -0.90
N ALA A 79 -1.57 -7.86 -0.69
CA ALA A 79 -0.75 -8.52 0.31
C ALA A 79 0.73 -8.50 -0.06
N GLY A 80 1.56 -8.28 0.94
CA GLY A 80 3.01 -8.26 0.80
C GLY A 80 3.67 -7.89 2.12
N PHE A 81 4.97 -8.04 2.17
CA PHE A 81 5.81 -7.55 3.26
C PHE A 81 6.11 -6.06 3.00
N SER A 82 5.31 -5.15 3.55
CA SER A 82 5.30 -3.73 3.11
C SER A 82 6.37 -2.84 3.76
N SER A 83 7.07 -3.31 4.80
CA SER A 83 8.08 -2.51 5.49
C SER A 83 9.43 -2.58 4.77
N VAL A 84 9.84 -1.49 4.12
CA VAL A 84 11.15 -1.38 3.47
C VAL A 84 12.28 -1.55 4.48
N GLY A 85 12.18 -0.90 5.66
CA GLY A 85 13.21 -0.99 6.71
C GLY A 85 13.41 -2.42 7.20
N ARG A 86 12.33 -3.10 7.59
CA ARG A 86 12.40 -4.49 8.07
C ARG A 86 12.80 -5.50 6.99
N SER A 87 12.64 -5.18 5.71
CA SER A 87 13.04 -6.09 4.64
C SER A 87 14.54 -6.38 4.60
N TRP A 88 15.37 -5.54 5.22
CA TRP A 88 16.79 -5.79 5.36
C TRP A 88 17.10 -6.89 6.40
N GLU A 89 16.30 -6.99 7.43
CA GLU A 89 16.43 -7.98 8.51
C GLU A 89 15.73 -9.30 8.15
N GLU A 90 14.63 -9.23 7.38
CA GLU A 90 13.77 -10.34 7.02
C GLU A 90 13.70 -10.52 5.48
N ALA A 91 14.84 -10.50 4.79
CA ALA A 91 14.90 -10.49 3.31
C ALA A 91 14.26 -11.74 2.67
N GLU A 92 14.47 -12.92 3.24
CA GLU A 92 13.86 -14.16 2.75
C GLU A 92 12.33 -14.11 2.86
N LEU A 93 11.81 -13.72 4.02
CA LEU A 93 10.37 -13.59 4.24
C LEU A 93 9.76 -12.53 3.32
N ALA A 94 10.43 -11.39 3.17
CA ALA A 94 9.99 -10.31 2.29
C ALA A 94 9.91 -10.79 0.83
N THR A 95 10.90 -11.56 0.37
CA THR A 95 10.95 -12.10 -0.99
C THR A 95 9.93 -13.22 -1.19
N ASP A 96 9.79 -14.13 -0.23
CA ASP A 96 8.86 -15.25 -0.32
C ASP A 96 7.41 -14.77 -0.38
N VAL A 97 7.01 -13.84 0.50
CA VAL A 97 5.65 -13.32 0.54
C VAL A 97 5.36 -12.37 -0.62
N THR A 98 6.25 -11.40 -0.87
CA THR A 98 5.98 -10.31 -1.83
C THR A 98 6.31 -10.70 -3.27
N GLY A 99 7.34 -11.52 -3.49
CA GLY A 99 7.75 -12.01 -4.80
C GLY A 99 7.08 -13.33 -5.15
N LEU A 100 7.51 -14.42 -4.52
CA LEU A 100 7.01 -15.76 -4.84
C LEU A 100 5.52 -15.92 -4.52
N GLY A 101 4.99 -15.21 -3.54
CA GLY A 101 3.56 -15.21 -3.24
C GLY A 101 2.70 -14.79 -4.43
N VAL A 102 3.16 -13.80 -5.22
CA VAL A 102 2.47 -13.37 -6.44
C VAL A 102 2.49 -14.46 -7.51
N LEU A 103 3.64 -15.12 -7.71
CA LEU A 103 3.74 -16.24 -8.63
C LEU A 103 2.77 -17.37 -8.25
N ARG A 104 2.72 -17.74 -6.96
CA ARG A 104 1.79 -18.77 -6.46
C ARG A 104 0.32 -18.38 -6.70
N LEU A 105 -0.03 -17.11 -6.49
CA LEU A 105 -1.39 -16.62 -6.71
C LEU A 105 -1.76 -16.64 -8.20
N LEU A 106 -0.86 -16.24 -9.10
CA LEU A 106 -1.04 -16.32 -10.54
C LEU A 106 -1.17 -17.77 -11.02
N GLU A 107 -0.36 -18.71 -10.49
CA GLU A 107 -0.48 -20.14 -10.80
C GLU A 107 -1.78 -20.77 -10.28
N ALA A 108 -2.24 -20.34 -9.10
CA ALA A 108 -3.53 -20.77 -8.57
C ALA A 108 -4.69 -20.28 -9.46
N LEU A 109 -4.62 -19.04 -9.95
CA LEU A 109 -5.59 -18.49 -10.93
C LEU A 109 -5.52 -19.26 -12.26
N ARG A 110 -4.34 -19.53 -12.78
CA ARG A 110 -4.15 -20.28 -14.02
C ARG A 110 -4.72 -21.69 -13.93
N THR A 111 -4.54 -22.35 -12.79
CA THR A 111 -5.11 -23.67 -12.50
C THR A 111 -6.63 -23.60 -12.43
N HIS A 112 -7.19 -22.64 -11.70
CA HIS A 112 -8.63 -22.45 -11.53
C HIS A 112 -9.33 -22.17 -12.85
N THR A 113 -8.77 -21.28 -13.67
CA THR A 113 -9.32 -20.90 -14.99
C THR A 113 -9.02 -21.91 -16.07
N ARG A 114 -8.33 -23.03 -15.77
CA ARG A 114 -7.89 -24.05 -16.74
C ARG A 114 -7.08 -23.46 -17.89
N GLY A 115 -6.30 -22.41 -17.60
CA GLY A 115 -5.47 -21.68 -18.57
C GLY A 115 -6.16 -20.49 -19.24
N GLU A 116 -7.46 -20.29 -19.06
CA GLU A 116 -8.18 -19.11 -19.61
C GLU A 116 -7.98 -17.87 -18.71
N MET A 117 -6.74 -17.40 -18.63
CA MET A 117 -6.34 -16.34 -17.72
C MET A 117 -7.05 -15.00 -17.96
N GLY A 118 -7.60 -14.76 -19.15
CA GLY A 118 -8.42 -13.58 -19.44
C GLY A 118 -9.79 -13.57 -18.78
N ALA A 119 -10.25 -14.69 -18.21
CA ALA A 119 -11.55 -14.79 -17.54
C ALA A 119 -11.60 -14.05 -16.19
N VAL A 120 -10.43 -13.82 -15.56
CA VAL A 120 -10.31 -13.13 -14.27
C VAL A 120 -9.42 -11.91 -14.43
N ARG A 121 -9.88 -10.74 -13.98
CA ARG A 121 -9.08 -9.51 -13.96
C ARG A 121 -8.23 -9.46 -12.71
N PHE A 122 -6.93 -9.30 -12.89
CA PHE A 122 -5.94 -9.33 -11.80
C PHE A 122 -5.26 -7.99 -11.64
N TYR A 123 -5.25 -7.45 -10.44
CA TYR A 123 -4.50 -6.26 -10.06
C TYR A 123 -3.31 -6.64 -9.16
N GLN A 124 -2.12 -6.17 -9.52
CA GLN A 124 -0.90 -6.28 -8.72
C GLN A 124 -0.51 -4.93 -8.14
N ALA A 125 -0.45 -4.83 -6.82
CA ALA A 125 0.16 -3.69 -6.16
C ALA A 125 1.68 -3.73 -6.33
N SER A 126 2.18 -2.99 -7.30
CA SER A 126 3.58 -2.68 -7.49
C SER A 126 3.98 -1.47 -6.63
N SER A 127 5.22 -0.96 -6.74
CA SER A 127 5.72 0.09 -5.85
C SER A 127 6.76 0.97 -6.54
N SER A 128 6.78 2.25 -6.23
CA SER A 128 7.85 3.19 -6.62
C SER A 128 9.23 2.79 -6.09
N GLU A 129 9.30 1.96 -5.03
CA GLU A 129 10.57 1.43 -4.51
C GLU A 129 11.30 0.51 -5.52
N MET A 130 10.61 0.05 -6.59
CA MET A 130 11.25 -0.65 -7.71
C MET A 130 12.19 0.27 -8.49
N PHE A 131 11.86 1.56 -8.61
CA PHE A 131 12.74 2.54 -9.26
C PHE A 131 14.04 2.74 -8.46
N GLY A 132 13.95 2.72 -7.13
CA GLY A 132 15.10 2.80 -6.23
C GLY A 132 15.96 4.04 -6.47
N GLN A 133 17.03 3.90 -7.26
CA GLN A 133 17.89 5.02 -7.68
C GLN A 133 17.73 5.25 -9.18
N PRO A 134 16.66 5.94 -9.62
CA PRO A 134 16.38 6.13 -11.01
C PRO A 134 17.38 7.09 -11.66
N LEU A 135 17.59 6.93 -12.99
CA LEU A 135 18.45 7.82 -13.77
C LEU A 135 17.70 9.06 -14.27
N GLU A 136 16.39 9.06 -14.15
CA GLU A 136 15.50 10.15 -14.61
C GLU A 136 14.43 10.49 -13.59
N SER A 137 13.90 11.69 -13.68
CA SER A 137 12.83 12.20 -12.82
C SER A 137 12.00 13.24 -13.57
N PRO A 138 10.66 13.22 -13.49
CA PRO A 138 9.84 12.22 -12.77
C PRO A 138 9.87 10.85 -13.44
N GLN A 139 9.59 9.78 -12.65
CA GLN A 139 9.54 8.42 -13.16
C GLN A 139 8.16 8.11 -13.75
N ASN A 140 8.16 7.38 -14.87
CA ASN A 140 6.97 6.86 -15.55
C ASN A 140 7.07 5.34 -15.77
N GLU A 141 6.12 4.77 -16.49
CA GLU A 141 6.04 3.33 -16.75
C GLU A 141 7.20 2.77 -17.58
N LEU A 142 7.96 3.64 -18.28
CA LEU A 142 9.12 3.26 -19.10
C LEU A 142 10.45 3.43 -18.37
N THR A 143 10.44 4.05 -17.19
CA THR A 143 11.64 4.26 -16.38
C THR A 143 12.20 2.93 -15.89
N ALA A 144 13.49 2.71 -16.13
CA ALA A 144 14.17 1.47 -15.71
C ALA A 144 14.18 1.29 -14.20
N PHE A 145 13.93 0.08 -13.74
CA PHE A 145 13.99 -0.27 -12.32
C PHE A 145 15.44 -0.45 -11.86
N HIS A 146 15.77 0.13 -10.70
CA HIS A 146 17.04 -0.04 -10.02
C HIS A 146 16.81 -0.12 -8.49
N PRO A 147 16.11 -1.19 -8.02
CA PRO A 147 15.70 -1.29 -6.63
C PRO A 147 16.91 -1.26 -5.67
N ARG A 148 16.70 -0.64 -4.50
CA ARG A 148 17.75 -0.42 -3.49
C ARG A 148 17.48 -1.13 -2.18
N SER A 149 16.46 -2.01 -2.14
CA SER A 149 16.08 -2.77 -0.95
C SER A 149 15.59 -4.17 -1.33
N PRO A 150 15.66 -5.17 -0.43
CA PRO A 150 15.05 -6.49 -0.66
C PRO A 150 13.55 -6.40 -1.01
N TYR A 151 12.82 -5.49 -0.36
CA TYR A 151 11.43 -5.19 -0.69
C TYR A 151 11.27 -4.72 -2.14
N GLY A 152 12.08 -3.74 -2.58
CA GLY A 152 12.02 -3.23 -3.96
C GLY A 152 12.35 -4.30 -4.99
N VAL A 153 13.33 -5.18 -4.70
CA VAL A 153 13.66 -6.33 -5.57
C VAL A 153 12.50 -7.32 -5.66
N ALA A 154 11.88 -7.66 -4.52
CA ALA A 154 10.73 -8.55 -4.49
C ALA A 154 9.51 -7.98 -5.25
N LYS A 155 9.29 -6.66 -5.14
CA LYS A 155 8.24 -5.96 -5.91
C LYS A 155 8.53 -5.95 -7.41
N ALA A 156 9.80 -5.75 -7.83
CA ALA A 156 10.19 -5.81 -9.24
C ALA A 156 10.00 -7.23 -9.81
N PHE A 157 10.34 -8.27 -9.05
CA PHE A 157 10.02 -9.65 -9.43
C PHE A 157 8.51 -9.86 -9.64
N ALA A 158 7.68 -9.46 -8.65
CA ALA A 158 6.24 -9.58 -8.72
C ALA A 158 5.63 -8.83 -9.91
N HIS A 159 6.12 -7.63 -10.18
CA HIS A 159 5.72 -6.81 -11.32
C HIS A 159 6.03 -7.51 -12.65
N HIS A 160 7.27 -7.94 -12.86
CA HIS A 160 7.66 -8.64 -14.09
C HIS A 160 6.96 -10.00 -14.27
N MET A 161 6.68 -10.74 -13.18
CA MET A 161 5.87 -11.95 -13.26
C MET A 161 4.45 -11.64 -13.73
N THR A 162 3.85 -10.56 -13.26
CA THR A 162 2.52 -10.14 -13.69
C THR A 162 2.49 -9.78 -15.18
N ILE A 163 3.49 -9.03 -15.66
CA ILE A 163 3.66 -8.71 -17.09
C ILE A 163 3.84 -10.00 -17.90
N ASN A 164 4.70 -10.90 -17.45
CA ASN A 164 4.95 -12.18 -18.14
C ASN A 164 3.66 -13.00 -18.31
N TYR A 165 2.80 -13.06 -17.26
CA TYR A 165 1.52 -13.76 -17.36
C TYR A 165 0.54 -13.06 -18.32
N ARG A 166 0.55 -11.73 -18.36
CA ARG A 166 -0.23 -10.96 -19.32
C ARG A 166 0.19 -11.28 -20.76
N GLU A 167 1.49 -11.28 -21.04
CA GLU A 167 2.03 -11.49 -22.39
C GLU A 167 2.02 -12.96 -22.84
N SER A 168 2.33 -13.90 -21.93
CA SER A 168 2.49 -15.31 -22.27
C SER A 168 1.19 -16.10 -22.20
N TYR A 169 0.27 -15.73 -21.32
CA TYR A 169 -0.97 -16.48 -21.07
C TYR A 169 -2.24 -15.67 -21.33
N GLY A 170 -2.13 -14.46 -21.87
CA GLY A 170 -3.29 -13.60 -22.15
C GLY A 170 -4.05 -13.18 -20.90
N ALA A 171 -3.40 -13.12 -19.73
CA ALA A 171 -4.03 -12.69 -18.50
C ALA A 171 -4.46 -11.23 -18.59
N PHE A 172 -5.68 -10.92 -18.13
CA PHE A 172 -6.05 -9.55 -17.88
C PHE A 172 -5.42 -9.10 -16.57
N ALA A 173 -4.16 -8.69 -16.60
CA ALA A 173 -3.38 -8.37 -15.43
C ALA A 173 -2.79 -6.97 -15.49
N CYS A 174 -3.10 -6.11 -14.51
CA CYS A 174 -2.62 -4.73 -14.39
C CYS A 174 -1.67 -4.58 -13.21
N CYS A 175 -0.63 -3.75 -13.38
CA CYS A 175 0.25 -3.36 -12.28
C CYS A 175 0.06 -1.87 -11.95
N GLY A 176 -0.24 -1.55 -10.69
CA GLY A 176 -0.21 -0.19 -10.20
C GLY A 176 1.14 0.11 -9.56
N ILE A 177 1.97 0.94 -10.18
CA ILE A 177 3.24 1.41 -9.61
C ILE A 177 2.93 2.55 -8.65
N LEU A 178 2.64 2.17 -7.41
CA LEU A 178 2.14 3.10 -6.40
C LEU A 178 3.27 3.87 -5.75
N TYR A 179 3.13 5.19 -5.70
CA TYR A 179 3.93 6.05 -4.85
C TYR A 179 3.39 6.04 -3.43
N ASN A 180 4.09 6.70 -2.50
CA ASN A 180 3.66 6.69 -1.11
C ASN A 180 2.23 7.26 -0.99
N HIS A 181 1.40 6.62 -0.22
CA HIS A 181 0.02 7.06 0.00
C HIS A 181 -0.41 6.73 1.42
N GLU A 182 -1.09 7.67 2.01
CA GLU A 182 -1.32 7.72 3.44
C GLU A 182 -2.80 7.85 3.76
N SER A 183 -3.18 7.42 4.94
CA SER A 183 -4.50 7.60 5.54
C SER A 183 -4.45 7.32 7.04
N PRO A 184 -5.51 7.60 7.80
CA PRO A 184 -5.62 7.16 9.20
C PRO A 184 -5.43 5.65 9.42
N GLY A 185 -5.59 4.84 8.38
CA GLY A 185 -5.34 3.40 8.41
C GLY A 185 -3.88 2.97 8.30
N ARG A 186 -2.94 3.91 8.13
CA ARG A 186 -1.51 3.61 8.00
C ARG A 186 -0.95 2.88 9.22
N GLY A 187 -0.12 1.87 9.01
CA GLY A 187 0.54 1.14 10.10
C GLY A 187 1.45 2.04 10.96
N ALA A 188 1.47 1.82 12.26
CA ALA A 188 2.22 2.64 13.21
C ALA A 188 3.75 2.62 13.01
N ASP A 189 4.28 1.61 12.32
CA ASP A 189 5.71 1.48 12.02
C ASP A 189 6.16 2.39 10.87
N PHE A 190 5.23 2.97 10.11
CA PHE A 190 5.56 3.87 9.02
C PHE A 190 5.81 5.29 9.53
N VAL A 191 6.81 5.95 8.94
CA VAL A 191 7.30 7.25 9.41
C VAL A 191 6.22 8.32 9.46
N THR A 192 5.31 8.35 8.50
CA THR A 192 4.18 9.28 8.45
C THR A 192 3.28 9.10 9.67
N ARG A 193 2.84 7.88 9.97
CA ARG A 193 2.00 7.59 11.14
C ARG A 193 2.77 7.76 12.45
N LYS A 194 4.07 7.44 12.47
CA LYS A 194 4.93 7.69 13.62
C LYS A 194 4.96 9.17 13.98
N ILE A 195 5.03 10.06 12.99
CA ILE A 195 5.02 11.51 13.17
C ILE A 195 3.66 12.00 13.66
N THR A 196 2.56 11.63 13.00
CA THR A 196 1.22 12.12 13.35
C THR A 196 0.80 11.68 14.75
N ARG A 197 1.09 10.43 15.12
CA ARG A 197 0.87 9.93 16.49
C ARG A 197 1.74 10.63 17.54
N ALA A 198 3.02 10.89 17.21
CA ALA A 198 3.90 11.61 18.12
C ALA A 198 3.41 13.04 18.35
N ALA A 199 3.02 13.75 17.29
CA ALA A 199 2.44 15.10 17.41
C ALA A 199 1.20 15.10 18.32
N ALA A 200 0.27 14.14 18.13
CA ALA A 200 -0.90 13.98 18.98
C ALA A 200 -0.52 13.70 20.45
N ARG A 201 0.40 12.77 20.70
CA ARG A 201 0.83 12.39 22.06
C ARG A 201 1.59 13.51 22.78
N ILE A 202 2.48 14.20 22.05
CA ILE A 202 3.26 15.31 22.61
C ILE A 202 2.33 16.46 22.98
N SER A 203 1.34 16.79 22.15
CA SER A 203 0.38 17.86 22.46
C SER A 203 -0.49 17.57 23.69
N LEU A 204 -0.63 16.30 24.07
CA LEU A 204 -1.36 15.85 25.27
C LEU A 204 -0.44 15.61 26.48
N GLY A 205 0.87 15.87 26.36
CA GLY A 205 1.85 15.65 27.43
C GLY A 205 2.15 14.17 27.71
N LEU A 206 1.88 13.27 26.77
CA LEU A 206 2.06 11.82 26.89
C LEU A 206 3.37 11.32 26.25
N GLN A 207 4.15 12.22 25.67
CA GLN A 207 5.44 11.93 25.05
C GLN A 207 6.27 13.22 25.01
N ASP A 208 7.58 13.12 25.28
CA ASP A 208 8.46 14.28 25.38
C ASP A 208 9.23 14.56 24.07
N GLU A 209 9.62 13.51 23.33
CA GLU A 209 10.40 13.63 22.11
C GLU A 209 9.98 12.62 21.02
N LEU A 210 10.30 12.94 19.77
CA LEU A 210 10.20 12.04 18.62
C LEU A 210 11.60 11.80 18.04
N VAL A 211 12.02 10.52 17.94
CA VAL A 211 13.29 10.14 17.33
C VAL A 211 13.07 9.61 15.92
N LEU A 212 13.75 10.23 14.94
CA LEU A 212 13.67 9.91 13.51
C LEU A 212 15.07 9.72 12.91
N GLY A 213 15.14 9.09 11.74
CA GLY A 213 16.33 9.08 10.90
C GLY A 213 16.48 10.38 10.09
N ASN A 214 16.79 10.25 8.80
CA ASN A 214 16.94 11.40 7.90
C ASN A 214 15.59 12.06 7.61
N ILE A 215 15.42 13.31 8.04
CA ILE A 215 14.19 14.09 7.85
C ILE A 215 14.19 14.95 6.57
N ASP A 216 15.29 14.93 5.81
CA ASP A 216 15.43 15.71 4.57
C ASP A 216 15.06 14.92 3.31
N VAL A 217 14.76 13.61 3.44
CA VAL A 217 14.27 12.79 2.34
C VAL A 217 12.94 13.30 1.82
N ARG A 218 12.79 13.26 0.50
CA ARG A 218 11.57 13.72 -0.17
C ARG A 218 10.83 12.56 -0.81
N ARG A 219 9.51 12.57 -0.70
CA ARG A 219 8.62 11.57 -1.32
C ARG A 219 7.39 12.25 -1.93
N ASP A 220 6.85 11.61 -2.94
CA ASP A 220 5.54 11.90 -3.48
C ASP A 220 4.52 11.15 -2.61
N TRP A 221 3.70 11.90 -1.86
CA TRP A 221 2.67 11.36 -0.97
C TRP A 221 1.27 11.75 -1.44
N GLY A 222 0.44 10.76 -1.71
CA GLY A 222 -0.98 10.93 -1.98
C GLY A 222 -1.86 10.40 -0.85
N HIS A 223 -3.17 10.44 -1.06
CA HIS A 223 -4.16 9.88 -0.15
C HIS A 223 -4.59 8.48 -0.59
N ALA A 224 -4.68 7.53 0.34
CA ALA A 224 -4.95 6.13 0.03
C ALA A 224 -6.30 5.89 -0.67
N GLU A 225 -7.33 6.69 -0.39
CA GLU A 225 -8.62 6.60 -1.12
C GLU A 225 -8.48 6.87 -2.62
N ASP A 226 -7.63 7.83 -3.01
CA ASP A 226 -7.37 8.08 -4.43
C ASP A 226 -6.67 6.89 -5.09
N TYR A 227 -5.76 6.23 -4.36
CA TYR A 227 -5.01 5.10 -4.86
C TYR A 227 -5.88 3.84 -5.02
N VAL A 228 -6.75 3.53 -4.07
CA VAL A 228 -7.69 2.39 -4.23
C VAL A 228 -8.69 2.63 -5.36
N ARG A 229 -9.06 3.89 -5.59
CA ARG A 229 -9.87 4.27 -6.76
C ARG A 229 -9.14 3.97 -8.08
N ALA A 230 -7.82 4.25 -8.15
CA ALA A 230 -7.00 3.88 -9.31
C ALA A 230 -6.93 2.36 -9.52
N MET A 231 -6.75 1.58 -8.44
CA MET A 231 -6.74 0.11 -8.50
C MET A 231 -8.00 -0.45 -9.14
N TRP A 232 -9.17 0.07 -8.73
CA TRP A 232 -10.44 -0.32 -9.32
C TRP A 232 -10.54 0.10 -10.80
N LEU A 233 -10.17 1.35 -11.14
CA LEU A 233 -10.22 1.86 -12.51
C LEU A 233 -9.37 1.04 -13.48
N MET A 234 -8.17 0.60 -13.06
CA MET A 234 -7.31 -0.25 -13.88
C MET A 234 -8.01 -1.55 -14.30
N LEU A 235 -8.78 -2.15 -13.40
CA LEU A 235 -9.52 -3.37 -13.70
C LEU A 235 -10.85 -3.10 -14.44
N GLN A 236 -11.23 -1.83 -14.70
CA GLN A 236 -12.37 -1.49 -15.55
C GLN A 236 -11.93 -1.08 -16.97
N ALA A 237 -10.62 -0.93 -17.23
CA ALA A 237 -10.09 -0.61 -18.55
C ALA A 237 -10.39 -1.70 -19.58
N ASP A 238 -10.35 -1.35 -20.87
CA ASP A 238 -10.59 -2.30 -21.97
C ASP A 238 -9.39 -3.25 -22.16
N THR A 239 -8.18 -2.75 -21.90
CA THR A 239 -6.93 -3.51 -22.03
C THR A 239 -6.12 -3.43 -20.75
N PRO A 240 -5.46 -4.55 -20.35
CA PRO A 240 -4.60 -4.53 -19.19
C PRO A 240 -3.28 -3.80 -19.47
N ASP A 241 -2.80 -3.03 -18.50
CA ASP A 241 -1.54 -2.29 -18.63
C ASP A 241 -0.96 -1.94 -17.25
N ASP A 242 0.22 -1.31 -17.22
CA ASP A 242 0.88 -0.80 -16.04
C ASP A 242 0.68 0.71 -15.92
N TYR A 243 0.49 1.20 -14.69
CA TYR A 243 0.21 2.61 -14.45
C TYR A 243 0.98 3.12 -13.24
N VAL A 244 1.67 4.24 -13.41
CA VAL A 244 2.19 5.03 -12.30
C VAL A 244 1.05 5.79 -11.65
N ILE A 245 0.91 5.63 -10.33
CA ILE A 245 -0.05 6.36 -9.52
C ILE A 245 0.71 7.20 -8.51
N ALA A 246 0.68 8.50 -8.74
CA ALA A 246 1.45 9.51 -8.02
C ALA A 246 0.76 10.86 -8.07
N THR A 247 1.10 11.76 -7.14
CA THR A 247 0.59 13.14 -7.17
C THR A 247 1.37 14.00 -8.17
N GLY A 248 2.65 13.70 -8.37
CA GLY A 248 3.59 14.49 -9.16
C GLY A 248 4.29 15.58 -8.32
N GLU A 249 4.04 15.62 -7.01
CA GLU A 249 4.64 16.59 -6.08
C GLU A 249 5.41 15.87 -4.98
N THR A 250 6.53 16.44 -4.55
CA THR A 250 7.32 15.88 -3.45
C THR A 250 7.34 16.79 -2.25
N HIS A 251 7.25 16.18 -1.07
CA HIS A 251 7.39 16.85 0.21
C HIS A 251 8.51 16.18 1.02
N SER A 252 9.17 16.92 1.90
CA SER A 252 10.15 16.39 2.84
C SER A 252 9.46 15.90 4.12
N LEU A 253 10.16 15.10 4.91
CA LEU A 253 9.68 14.79 6.28
C LEU A 253 9.65 16.06 7.15
N ARG A 254 10.45 17.10 6.86
CA ARG A 254 10.33 18.40 7.53
C ARG A 254 8.99 19.07 7.25
N ASP A 255 8.52 19.03 5.99
CA ASP A 255 7.22 19.58 5.61
C ASP A 255 6.10 18.83 6.35
N LEU A 256 6.21 17.49 6.45
CA LEU A 256 5.26 16.67 7.18
C LEU A 256 5.26 16.98 8.69
N LEU A 257 6.44 17.10 9.30
CA LEU A 257 6.58 17.50 10.70
C LEU A 257 5.93 18.86 10.96
N ALA A 258 6.22 19.85 10.10
CA ALA A 258 5.64 21.18 10.24
C ALA A 258 4.11 21.14 10.21
N LEU A 259 3.50 20.41 9.26
CA LEU A 259 2.05 20.26 9.16
C LEU A 259 1.46 19.54 10.38
N ALA A 260 2.08 18.41 10.78
CA ALA A 260 1.57 17.60 11.87
C ALA A 260 1.60 18.33 13.21
N PHE A 261 2.69 19.04 13.52
CA PHE A 261 2.82 19.81 14.76
C PHE A 261 1.97 21.09 14.74
N ALA A 262 1.90 21.79 13.62
CA ALA A 262 1.01 22.96 13.47
C ALA A 262 -0.46 22.58 13.71
N ARG A 263 -0.90 21.38 13.25
CA ARG A 263 -2.27 20.91 13.45
C ARG A 263 -2.64 20.75 14.94
N VAL A 264 -1.68 20.51 15.79
CA VAL A 264 -1.86 20.40 17.27
C VAL A 264 -1.45 21.67 18.03
N GLY A 265 -1.22 22.79 17.32
CA GLY A 265 -0.91 24.11 17.90
C GLY A 265 0.55 24.29 18.32
N ILE A 266 1.47 23.46 17.83
CA ILE A 266 2.91 23.57 18.11
C ILE A 266 3.62 24.12 16.85
N GLU A 267 4.00 25.40 16.85
CA GLU A 267 4.66 26.04 15.71
C GLU A 267 6.16 25.69 15.62
N ASP A 268 6.87 25.68 16.74
CA ASP A 268 8.28 25.28 16.81
C ASP A 268 8.43 23.87 17.38
N TRP A 269 8.55 22.91 16.47
CA TRP A 269 8.75 21.50 16.79
C TRP A 269 10.23 21.09 16.87
N SER A 270 11.17 21.99 16.56
CA SER A 270 12.58 21.65 16.37
C SER A 270 13.23 21.02 17.60
N HIS A 271 12.83 21.44 18.79
CA HIS A 271 13.32 20.94 20.07
C HIS A 271 12.65 19.62 20.52
N LEU A 272 11.57 19.21 19.85
CA LEU A 272 10.81 17.97 20.12
C LEU A 272 11.23 16.81 19.22
N VAL A 273 12.06 17.06 18.19
CA VAL A 273 12.46 16.05 17.21
C VAL A 273 13.97 15.87 17.20
N ARG A 274 14.43 14.68 17.54
CA ARG A 274 15.85 14.31 17.51
C ARG A 274 16.13 13.36 16.35
N GLN A 275 17.17 13.64 15.58
CA GLN A 275 17.65 12.73 14.56
C GLN A 275 18.68 11.73 15.14
N ASP A 276 18.55 10.47 14.71
CA ASP A 276 19.46 9.39 15.09
C ASP A 276 20.06 8.76 13.81
N LEU A 277 21.39 8.85 13.68
CA LEU A 277 22.10 8.30 12.53
C LEU A 277 21.99 6.78 12.42
N GLY A 278 21.76 6.09 13.54
CA GLY A 278 21.53 4.64 13.56
C GLY A 278 20.24 4.21 12.86
N LEU A 279 19.31 5.16 12.61
CA LEU A 279 18.06 4.91 11.89
C LEU A 279 18.14 5.25 10.39
N PHE A 280 19.32 5.64 9.89
CA PHE A 280 19.50 5.89 8.46
C PHE A 280 19.53 4.56 7.70
N ARG A 281 18.94 4.54 6.52
CA ARG A 281 18.91 3.32 5.69
C ARG A 281 20.26 3.09 5.03
N PRO A 282 20.73 1.84 4.87
CA PRO A 282 22.00 1.53 4.22
C PRO A 282 22.12 2.07 2.79
N ALA A 283 21.00 2.15 2.06
CA ALA A 283 20.93 2.68 0.70
C ALA A 283 19.76 3.66 0.61
N GLU A 284 19.98 4.87 1.12
CA GLU A 284 18.94 5.92 1.14
C GLU A 284 18.60 6.39 -0.28
N VAL A 285 17.33 6.46 -0.56
CA VAL A 285 16.78 7.07 -1.77
C VAL A 285 16.36 8.49 -1.41
N THR A 286 17.01 9.49 -1.98
CA THR A 286 16.83 10.90 -1.58
C THR A 286 15.50 11.49 -2.03
N ALA A 287 15.07 11.18 -3.26
CA ALA A 287 13.80 11.66 -3.80
C ALA A 287 13.22 10.67 -4.82
N LEU A 288 11.90 10.51 -4.78
CA LEU A 288 11.11 9.83 -5.81
C LEU A 288 9.88 10.69 -6.10
N VAL A 289 9.60 10.93 -7.38
CA VAL A 289 8.43 11.66 -7.86
C VAL A 289 7.88 11.00 -9.12
N GLY A 290 6.57 10.72 -9.16
CA GLY A 290 5.96 10.00 -10.27
C GLY A 290 5.29 10.90 -11.30
N ASP A 291 5.33 10.47 -12.57
CA ASP A 291 4.49 11.02 -13.62
C ASP A 291 3.30 10.10 -13.86
N ALA A 292 2.14 10.49 -13.35
CA ALA A 292 0.87 9.80 -13.54
C ALA A 292 0.14 10.22 -14.84
N GLY A 293 0.84 10.74 -15.83
CA GLY A 293 0.26 11.23 -17.08
C GLY A 293 -0.58 10.17 -17.81
N LYS A 294 -0.09 8.93 -17.86
CA LYS A 294 -0.81 7.78 -18.46
C LYS A 294 -2.13 7.48 -17.71
N ALA A 295 -2.10 7.43 -16.39
CA ALA A 295 -3.30 7.20 -15.57
C ALA A 295 -4.32 8.34 -15.74
N ARG A 296 -3.87 9.60 -15.78
CA ARG A 296 -4.74 10.76 -16.08
C ARG A 296 -5.41 10.63 -17.44
N GLN A 297 -4.63 10.27 -18.46
CA GLN A 297 -5.12 10.19 -19.83
C GLN A 297 -6.07 9.00 -20.05
N LEU A 298 -5.68 7.80 -19.64
CA LEU A 298 -6.40 6.56 -19.98
C LEU A 298 -7.45 6.18 -18.95
N LEU A 299 -7.17 6.34 -17.66
CA LEU A 299 -8.10 6.00 -16.58
C LEU A 299 -8.96 7.17 -16.12
N LYS A 300 -8.69 8.40 -16.61
CA LYS A 300 -9.29 9.65 -16.10
C LYS A 300 -9.11 9.79 -14.58
N TRP A 301 -8.00 9.26 -14.08
CA TRP A 301 -7.65 9.34 -12.67
C TRP A 301 -6.81 10.60 -12.39
N ALA A 302 -7.09 11.23 -11.27
CA ALA A 302 -6.25 12.28 -10.70
C ALA A 302 -6.40 12.26 -9.17
N PRO A 303 -5.38 12.68 -8.41
CA PRO A 303 -5.53 12.84 -6.96
C PRO A 303 -6.59 13.91 -6.66
N THR A 304 -7.40 13.68 -5.62
CA THR A 304 -8.47 14.60 -5.19
C THR A 304 -8.17 15.23 -3.84
N ARG A 305 -7.23 14.65 -3.08
CA ARG A 305 -6.83 15.12 -1.75
C ARG A 305 -5.44 15.74 -1.81
N SER A 306 -5.23 16.84 -1.08
CA SER A 306 -3.91 17.48 -0.94
C SER A 306 -3.06 16.76 0.12
N PHE A 307 -1.75 16.94 0.04
CA PHE A 307 -0.81 16.46 1.06
C PHE A 307 -1.16 17.01 2.45
N ALA A 308 -1.37 18.33 2.56
CA ALA A 308 -1.73 18.95 3.83
C ALA A 308 -3.02 18.36 4.43
N GLY A 309 -4.09 18.25 3.63
CA GLY A 309 -5.35 17.67 4.10
C GLY A 309 -5.21 16.21 4.54
N THR A 310 -4.34 15.43 3.88
CA THR A 310 -4.05 14.04 4.28
C THR A 310 -3.37 13.98 5.65
N ILE A 311 -2.37 14.83 5.89
CA ILE A 311 -1.65 14.85 7.17
C ILE A 311 -2.56 15.36 8.30
N GLU A 312 -3.36 16.40 8.05
CA GLU A 312 -4.34 16.91 9.00
C GLU A 312 -5.36 15.83 9.42
N GLU A 313 -5.92 15.10 8.46
CA GLU A 313 -6.84 13.99 8.72
C GLU A 313 -6.20 12.90 9.59
N MET A 314 -4.93 12.55 9.31
CA MET A 314 -4.20 11.57 10.09
C MET A 314 -3.97 12.04 11.54
N VAL A 315 -3.59 13.30 11.73
CA VAL A 315 -3.38 13.89 13.08
C VAL A 315 -4.70 13.91 13.85
N ASP A 316 -5.80 14.34 13.23
CA ASP A 316 -7.12 14.39 13.87
C ASP A 316 -7.56 13.00 14.32
N SER A 317 -7.37 11.98 13.48
CA SER A 317 -7.65 10.59 13.83
C SER A 317 -6.78 10.11 14.99
N ASP A 318 -5.47 10.43 14.98
CA ASP A 318 -4.56 10.05 16.05
C ASP A 318 -4.91 10.73 17.39
N LEU A 319 -5.34 12.01 17.35
CA LEU A 319 -5.82 12.72 18.54
C LEU A 319 -7.06 12.05 19.15
N MET A 320 -8.01 11.63 18.29
CA MET A 320 -9.20 10.90 18.76
C MET A 320 -8.83 9.55 19.39
N ASP A 321 -7.97 8.77 18.71
CA ASP A 321 -7.53 7.46 19.18
C ASP A 321 -6.80 7.56 20.54
N VAL A 322 -5.88 8.55 20.69
CA VAL A 322 -5.12 8.74 21.94
C VAL A 322 -6.03 9.18 23.08
N ARG A 323 -6.95 10.13 22.83
CA ARG A 323 -7.90 10.58 23.87
C ARG A 323 -8.84 9.47 24.33
N ALA A 324 -9.32 8.63 23.39
CA ALA A 324 -10.16 7.49 23.74
C ALA A 324 -9.42 6.49 24.64
N ALA A 325 -8.14 6.20 24.32
CA ALA A 325 -7.33 5.28 25.12
C ALA A 325 -7.04 5.79 26.54
N GLU A 326 -6.94 7.12 26.74
CA GLU A 326 -6.75 7.73 28.07
C GLU A 326 -8.05 7.71 28.91
N LEU A 327 -9.22 7.71 28.27
CA LEU A 327 -10.51 7.62 28.98
C LEU A 327 -10.81 6.19 29.45
N ASP A 328 -10.22 5.18 28.82
CA ASP A 328 -10.41 3.76 29.15
C ASP A 328 -9.35 3.23 30.14
N SER A 329 -8.34 4.05 30.51
CA SER A 329 -7.24 3.72 31.45
C SER A 329 -7.52 4.26 32.83
#